data_bbc052a2c23bc336ad15d4a8561678e8
#
_entry.id   bbc052a2c23bc336ad15d4a8561678e8
#
_cell.length_a   1.000
_cell.length_b   1.000
_cell.length_c   1.000
_cell.angle_alpha   90.00
_cell.angle_beta   90.00
_cell.angle_gamma   90.00
#
_symmetry.space_group_name_H-M   'P 1'
#
loop_
_entity.id
_entity.type
_entity.pdbx_description
1 polymer ?
#
loop_
_entity_poly.entity_id
_entity_poly.type
_entity_poly.pdbx_seq_one_letter_code
_entity_poly.pdbx_strand_id
1 'polypeptide(L)'
;MYARLDKDRLLVEVGQGRLVRRKLLLKWGTLAAAVIAGFVYLASFLWFAPGGEVENLNLVTQENREASMLVTTLEDGSVVYLAQESTLQYPEHFATDKREVNLQGEAFFDVAKNHEQTFLIETGKVRIEVLGTAFNVRSHEDDSFRLSVQRGRVKVSLKQGGQSVLVNAGETVTLQARQLQLSETGDSDEFRQYTKNIRFKDECLEDILRVVNAEAPTLQIQAASSVLNRRKLTIEFENNSPETVAELICWALSLKCSREGDKLILSE
;
A
#
# COMPACT_ATOMS: atom_id res chain seq x y z
N MET A 1 43.02 35.58 -92.03
CA MET A 1 42.10 36.24 -91.12
C MET A 1 41.86 35.23 -90.01
N TYR A 2 42.68 35.34 -88.91
CA TYR A 2 42.65 34.36 -87.80
C TYR A 2 41.72 34.85 -86.71
N ALA A 3 40.65 34.07 -86.43
CA ALA A 3 39.81 34.32 -85.30
C ALA A 3 40.47 33.84 -83.99
N ARG A 4 40.72 34.78 -83.10
CA ARG A 4 41.25 34.57 -81.75
C ARG A 4 40.17 33.97 -80.89
N LEU A 5 40.30 32.71 -80.52
CA LEU A 5 39.45 32.03 -79.54
C LEU A 5 39.76 32.52 -78.12
N ASP A 6 38.76 33.11 -77.52
CA ASP A 6 38.82 33.70 -76.21
C ASP A 6 38.84 32.58 -75.13
N LYS A 7 40.06 32.34 -74.57
CA LYS A 7 40.33 31.31 -73.55
C LYS A 7 39.68 31.60 -72.17
N ASP A 8 39.23 32.82 -71.98
CA ASP A 8 38.77 33.22 -70.66
C ASP A 8 37.29 32.85 -70.33
N ARG A 9 36.48 32.58 -71.39
CA ARG A 9 35.09 32.14 -71.18
C ARG A 9 34.94 30.70 -70.75
N LEU A 10 35.90 29.81 -71.00
CA LEU A 10 35.84 28.38 -70.63
C LEU A 10 36.21 28.11 -69.23
N LEU A 11 36.93 29.01 -68.54
CA LEU A 11 37.36 28.78 -67.13
C LEU A 11 36.32 29.21 -66.12
N VAL A 12 35.31 30.01 -66.50
CA VAL A 12 34.29 30.50 -65.53
C VAL A 12 33.19 29.47 -65.27
N GLU A 13 32.83 28.61 -66.22
CA GLU A 13 31.78 27.63 -66.08
C GLU A 13 32.16 26.40 -65.27
N VAL A 14 33.43 26.02 -65.23
CA VAL A 14 33.87 24.83 -64.49
C VAL A 14 33.95 25.09 -62.96
N GLY A 15 34.11 26.35 -62.53
CA GLY A 15 34.22 26.70 -61.11
C GLY A 15 32.89 26.71 -60.34
N GLN A 16 31.77 27.03 -61.01
CA GLN A 16 30.48 27.15 -60.33
C GLN A 16 29.81 25.78 -60.02
N GLY A 17 30.01 24.77 -60.85
CA GLY A 17 29.43 23.44 -60.64
C GLY A 17 30.00 22.70 -59.45
N ARG A 18 31.26 22.93 -59.07
CA ARG A 18 31.88 22.28 -57.90
C ARG A 18 31.47 22.89 -56.57
N LEU A 19 31.22 24.19 -56.53
CA LEU A 19 30.77 24.87 -55.28
C LEU A 19 29.32 24.57 -54.94
N VAL A 20 28.44 24.43 -55.92
CA VAL A 20 27.04 24.09 -55.74
C VAL A 20 26.88 22.64 -55.24
N ARG A 21 27.65 21.70 -55.80
CA ARG A 21 27.65 20.28 -55.32
C ARG A 21 28.20 20.15 -53.90
N ARG A 22 29.25 20.88 -53.49
CA ARG A 22 29.74 20.85 -52.11
C ARG A 22 28.74 21.45 -51.09
N LYS A 23 28.02 22.50 -51.44
CA LYS A 23 26.98 23.08 -50.55
C LYS A 23 25.76 22.18 -50.43
N LEU A 24 25.39 21.44 -51.49
CA LEU A 24 24.30 20.47 -51.45
C LEU A 24 24.67 19.24 -50.58
N LEU A 25 25.87 18.69 -50.74
CA LEU A 25 26.35 17.57 -49.97
C LEU A 25 26.51 17.92 -48.46
N LEU A 26 26.88 19.17 -48.13
CA LEU A 26 26.94 19.63 -46.74
C LEU A 26 25.56 19.73 -46.10
N LYS A 27 24.53 20.18 -46.83
CA LYS A 27 23.15 20.26 -46.37
C LYS A 27 22.52 18.88 -46.16
N TRP A 28 22.84 17.91 -46.98
CA TRP A 28 22.36 16.52 -46.82
C TRP A 28 23.08 15.79 -45.69
N GLY A 29 24.37 16.09 -45.47
CA GLY A 29 25.13 15.56 -44.36
C GLY A 29 24.60 16.05 -43.00
N THR A 30 24.20 17.32 -42.89
CA THR A 30 23.62 17.87 -41.65
C THR A 30 22.20 17.32 -41.36
N LEU A 31 21.39 17.10 -42.39
CA LEU A 31 20.07 16.44 -42.28
C LEU A 31 20.23 14.99 -41.82
N ALA A 32 21.14 14.23 -42.40
CA ALA A 32 21.41 12.85 -42.02
C ALA A 32 21.94 12.74 -40.57
N ALA A 33 22.82 13.66 -40.14
CA ALA A 33 23.33 13.70 -38.77
C ALA A 33 22.22 14.02 -37.75
N ALA A 34 21.28 14.93 -38.07
CA ALA A 34 20.15 15.25 -37.21
C ALA A 34 19.17 14.08 -37.09
N VAL A 35 18.92 13.33 -38.16
CA VAL A 35 18.07 12.13 -38.15
C VAL A 35 18.72 11.02 -37.31
N ILE A 36 20.02 10.79 -37.44
CA ILE A 36 20.75 9.80 -36.66
C ILE A 36 20.78 10.20 -35.18
N ALA A 37 21.05 11.48 -34.87
CA ALA A 37 21.01 11.98 -33.48
C ALA A 37 19.59 11.85 -32.90
N GLY A 38 18.53 12.14 -33.61
CA GLY A 38 17.15 11.95 -33.22
C GLY A 38 16.82 10.47 -32.95
N PHE A 39 17.32 9.58 -33.84
CA PHE A 39 17.11 8.14 -33.66
C PHE A 39 17.89 7.57 -32.46
N VAL A 40 19.12 8.02 -32.25
CA VAL A 40 19.92 7.65 -31.06
C VAL A 40 19.28 8.18 -29.78
N TYR A 41 18.76 9.41 -29.78
CA TYR A 41 18.03 9.98 -28.64
C TYR A 41 16.74 9.20 -28.37
N LEU A 42 15.98 8.87 -29.41
CA LEU A 42 14.76 8.07 -29.28
C LEU A 42 15.05 6.64 -28.82
N ALA A 43 16.09 6.02 -29.34
CA ALA A 43 16.54 4.69 -28.92
C ALA A 43 17.05 4.69 -27.47
N SER A 44 17.81 5.72 -27.06
CA SER A 44 18.23 5.87 -25.67
C SER A 44 17.04 6.12 -24.73
N PHE A 45 16.06 6.92 -25.15
CA PHE A 45 14.83 7.14 -24.39
C PHE A 45 14.01 5.86 -24.23
N LEU A 46 13.92 5.01 -25.27
CA LEU A 46 13.24 3.71 -25.20
C LEU A 46 14.04 2.67 -24.40
N TRP A 47 15.37 2.73 -24.42
CA TRP A 47 16.22 1.82 -23.66
C TRP A 47 16.43 2.24 -22.20
N PHE A 48 16.42 3.54 -21.91
CA PHE A 48 16.45 4.12 -20.57
C PHE A 48 15.06 4.51 -20.03
N ALA A 49 13.98 4.24 -20.79
CA ALA A 49 12.66 4.26 -20.17
C ALA A 49 12.76 3.32 -18.96
N PRO A 50 12.51 3.80 -17.73
CA PRO A 50 12.48 2.92 -16.57
C PRO A 50 11.42 1.87 -16.89
N GLY A 51 11.87 0.70 -17.33
CA GLY A 51 11.06 -0.50 -17.34
C GLY A 51 10.69 -0.66 -15.87
N GLY A 52 9.46 -0.31 -15.51
CA GLY A 52 8.96 -0.65 -14.19
C GLY A 52 9.20 -2.14 -14.06
N GLU A 53 10.12 -2.52 -13.19
CA GLU A 53 10.20 -3.89 -12.73
C GLU A 53 8.78 -4.21 -12.33
N VAL A 54 8.16 -5.13 -13.04
CA VAL A 54 6.95 -5.78 -12.57
C VAL A 54 7.47 -6.63 -11.42
N GLU A 55 7.60 -5.99 -10.26
CA GLU A 55 7.83 -6.68 -9.01
C GLU A 55 6.71 -7.70 -8.94
N ASN A 56 7.06 -8.98 -9.08
CA ASN A 56 6.14 -10.08 -8.83
C ASN A 56 5.84 -10.03 -7.33
N LEU A 57 4.94 -9.13 -6.95
CA LEU A 57 4.43 -9.00 -5.61
C LEU A 57 3.69 -10.30 -5.32
N ASN A 58 4.28 -11.16 -4.49
CA ASN A 58 3.55 -12.27 -3.89
C ASN A 58 2.41 -11.69 -3.08
N LEU A 59 1.20 -11.72 -3.65
CA LEU A 59 0.01 -11.20 -2.97
C LEU A 59 -0.53 -12.27 -2.03
N VAL A 60 -0.63 -11.90 -0.76
CA VAL A 60 -1.35 -12.64 0.26
C VAL A 60 -2.82 -12.23 0.21
N THR A 61 -3.72 -13.21 0.21
CA THR A 61 -5.16 -12.97 0.29
C THR A 61 -5.70 -13.57 1.58
N GLN A 62 -6.26 -12.73 2.43
CA GLN A 62 -6.99 -13.14 3.64
C GLN A 62 -8.48 -12.95 3.40
N GLU A 63 -9.25 -14.02 3.59
CA GLU A 63 -10.71 -14.01 3.49
C GLU A 63 -11.28 -14.45 4.84
N ASN A 64 -12.22 -13.69 5.38
CA ASN A 64 -12.93 -14.05 6.59
C ASN A 64 -14.37 -14.45 6.28
N ARG A 65 -14.71 -15.72 6.52
CA ARG A 65 -16.06 -16.30 6.37
C ARG A 65 -16.76 -16.51 7.70
N GLU A 66 -16.03 -16.36 8.81
CA GLU A 66 -16.51 -16.61 10.17
C GLU A 66 -17.10 -15.33 10.77
N ALA A 67 -17.95 -15.47 11.78
CA ALA A 67 -18.57 -14.35 12.48
C ALA A 67 -17.57 -13.54 13.34
N SER A 68 -16.50 -14.18 13.82
CA SER A 68 -15.44 -13.52 14.56
C SER A 68 -14.55 -12.69 13.64
N MET A 69 -13.96 -11.60 14.16
CA MET A 69 -13.01 -10.76 13.41
C MET A 69 -11.72 -11.53 13.17
N LEU A 70 -11.34 -11.73 11.90
CA LEU A 70 -10.03 -12.29 11.57
C LEU A 70 -8.96 -11.22 11.73
N VAL A 71 -8.04 -11.44 12.65
CA VAL A 71 -6.94 -10.50 12.91
C VAL A 71 -5.71 -10.92 12.14
N THR A 72 -5.14 -9.98 11.42
CA THR A 72 -3.90 -10.15 10.66
C THR A 72 -2.96 -9.00 10.97
N THR A 73 -1.70 -9.33 11.29
CA THR A 73 -0.64 -8.35 11.47
C THR A 73 0.18 -8.26 10.18
N LEU A 74 0.37 -7.04 9.68
CA LEU A 74 1.18 -6.77 8.50
C LEU A 74 2.66 -6.56 8.89
N GLU A 75 3.57 -6.67 7.93
CA GLU A 75 5.03 -6.58 8.19
C GLU A 75 5.47 -5.24 8.80
N ASP A 76 4.72 -4.15 8.56
CA ASP A 76 4.98 -2.82 9.12
C ASP A 76 4.47 -2.66 10.56
N GLY A 77 3.88 -3.72 11.14
CA GLY A 77 3.28 -3.73 12.46
C GLY A 77 1.84 -3.20 12.51
N SER A 78 1.25 -2.84 11.36
CA SER A 78 -0.18 -2.52 11.29
C SER A 78 -1.03 -3.74 11.57
N VAL A 79 -2.16 -3.54 12.24
CA VAL A 79 -3.13 -4.60 12.57
C VAL A 79 -4.42 -4.36 11.82
N VAL A 80 -4.95 -5.41 11.20
CA VAL A 80 -6.22 -5.38 10.48
C VAL A 80 -7.18 -6.39 11.10
N TYR A 81 -8.35 -5.92 11.49
CA TYR A 81 -9.46 -6.72 11.99
C TYR A 81 -10.48 -6.85 10.88
N LEU A 82 -10.47 -7.96 10.18
CA LEU A 82 -11.30 -8.23 9.01
C LEU A 82 -12.64 -8.82 9.42
N ALA A 83 -13.73 -8.14 9.10
CA ALA A 83 -15.08 -8.60 9.42
C ALA A 83 -15.51 -9.80 8.55
N GLN A 84 -16.62 -10.43 8.92
CA GLN A 84 -17.23 -11.52 8.14
C GLN A 84 -17.52 -11.07 6.70
N GLU A 85 -17.38 -12.00 5.74
CA GLU A 85 -17.60 -11.77 4.29
C GLU A 85 -16.72 -10.67 3.70
N SER A 86 -15.52 -10.52 4.25
CA SER A 86 -14.57 -9.51 3.81
C SER A 86 -13.27 -10.14 3.34
N THR A 87 -12.61 -9.47 2.40
CA THR A 87 -11.35 -9.90 1.81
C THR A 87 -10.33 -8.77 1.85
N LEU A 88 -9.12 -9.09 2.34
CA LEU A 88 -7.96 -8.24 2.34
C LEU A 88 -6.88 -8.85 1.46
N GLN A 89 -6.35 -8.08 0.50
CA GLN A 89 -5.20 -8.47 -0.30
C GLN A 89 -4.05 -7.49 -0.06
N TYR A 90 -2.86 -8.01 0.19
CA TYR A 90 -1.66 -7.22 0.44
C TYR A 90 -0.42 -7.98 -0.04
N PRO A 91 0.68 -7.29 -0.38
CA PRO A 91 1.94 -7.94 -0.72
C PRO A 91 2.58 -8.53 0.55
N GLU A 92 3.31 -9.64 0.40
CA GLU A 92 4.12 -10.21 1.49
C GLU A 92 5.14 -9.20 2.01
N HIS A 93 5.68 -8.37 1.11
CA HIS A 93 6.58 -7.26 1.42
C HIS A 93 6.08 -5.98 0.75
N PHE A 94 6.00 -4.89 1.51
CA PHE A 94 5.62 -3.60 0.96
C PHE A 94 6.72 -2.99 0.09
N ALA A 95 6.31 -2.23 -0.92
CA ALA A 95 7.24 -1.44 -1.72
C ALA A 95 7.91 -0.35 -0.87
N THR A 96 9.05 0.16 -1.31
CA THR A 96 9.83 1.16 -0.54
C THR A 96 9.14 2.52 -0.42
N ASP A 97 8.24 2.85 -1.33
CA ASP A 97 7.56 4.16 -1.43
C ASP A 97 6.16 4.17 -0.80
N LYS A 98 5.50 3.01 -0.68
CA LYS A 98 4.12 2.90 -0.19
C LYS A 98 3.81 1.53 0.41
N ARG A 99 2.85 1.51 1.31
CA ARG A 99 2.24 0.32 1.90
C ARG A 99 0.83 0.17 1.33
N GLU A 100 0.66 -0.62 0.30
CA GLU A 100 -0.62 -0.72 -0.43
C GLU A 100 -1.34 -2.02 -0.14
N VAL A 101 -2.64 -1.92 0.17
CA VAL A 101 -3.54 -3.05 0.39
C VAL A 101 -4.86 -2.83 -0.35
N ASN A 102 -5.55 -3.92 -0.71
CA ASN A 102 -6.88 -3.89 -1.29
C ASN A 102 -7.89 -4.46 -0.31
N LEU A 103 -8.99 -3.75 -0.09
CA LEU A 103 -10.09 -4.17 0.78
C LEU A 103 -11.40 -4.31 0.00
N GLN A 104 -12.08 -5.44 0.20
CA GLN A 104 -13.48 -5.64 -0.17
C GLN A 104 -14.24 -6.07 1.09
N GLY A 105 -15.35 -5.40 1.40
CA GLY A 105 -16.12 -5.63 2.62
C GLY A 105 -15.78 -4.67 3.74
N GLU A 106 -15.68 -5.15 4.98
CA GLU A 106 -15.49 -4.34 6.17
C GLU A 106 -14.23 -4.74 6.95
N ALA A 107 -13.46 -3.74 7.39
CA ALA A 107 -12.32 -3.94 8.28
C ALA A 107 -12.09 -2.73 9.18
N PHE A 108 -11.57 -2.99 10.38
CA PHE A 108 -10.95 -1.97 11.22
C PHE A 108 -9.45 -2.05 11.07
N PHE A 109 -8.82 -0.90 10.84
CA PHE A 109 -7.37 -0.76 10.67
C PHE A 109 -6.79 -0.01 11.86
N ASP A 110 -5.78 -0.56 12.50
CA ASP A 110 -4.86 0.16 13.38
C ASP A 110 -3.49 0.23 12.70
N VAL A 111 -3.28 1.31 11.95
CA VAL A 111 -2.09 1.48 11.10
C VAL A 111 -0.93 2.01 11.91
N ALA A 112 0.20 1.33 11.83
CA ALA A 112 1.46 1.74 12.43
C ALA A 112 1.92 3.10 11.86
N LYS A 113 2.39 3.99 12.76
CA LYS A 113 2.79 5.35 12.39
C LYS A 113 4.08 5.34 11.59
N ASN A 114 4.00 5.80 10.35
CA ASN A 114 5.15 6.01 9.47
C ASN A 114 4.91 7.25 8.60
N HIS A 115 5.73 8.29 8.76
CA HIS A 115 5.59 9.55 8.01
C HIS A 115 6.28 9.52 6.64
N GLU A 116 7.18 8.58 6.43
CA GLU A 116 7.98 8.47 5.20
C GLU A 116 7.28 7.61 4.14
N GLN A 117 6.42 6.68 4.57
CA GLN A 117 5.77 5.72 3.71
C GLN A 117 4.26 5.70 3.95
N THR A 118 3.51 6.25 3.01
CA THR A 118 2.04 6.30 3.08
C THR A 118 1.44 4.89 3.07
N PHE A 119 0.44 4.66 3.93
CA PHE A 119 -0.40 3.47 3.87
C PHE A 119 -1.61 3.76 3.00
N LEU A 120 -1.79 2.96 1.96
CA LEU A 120 -2.80 3.15 0.91
C LEU A 120 -3.77 1.97 0.92
N ILE A 121 -5.07 2.25 1.07
CA ILE A 121 -6.11 1.25 0.93
C ILE A 121 -6.90 1.53 -0.33
N GLU A 122 -6.89 0.56 -1.22
CA GLU A 122 -7.71 0.56 -2.42
C GLU A 122 -9.01 -0.19 -2.14
N THR A 123 -10.13 0.46 -2.43
CA THR A 123 -11.47 -0.17 -2.44
C THR A 123 -12.08 -0.05 -3.84
N GLY A 124 -13.31 -0.51 -4.06
CA GLY A 124 -13.96 -0.43 -5.37
C GLY A 124 -13.96 0.99 -5.96
N LYS A 125 -14.47 1.98 -5.22
CA LYS A 125 -14.67 3.36 -5.70
C LYS A 125 -13.77 4.41 -5.06
N VAL A 126 -13.15 4.08 -3.95
CA VAL A 126 -12.47 5.03 -3.08
C VAL A 126 -11.03 4.59 -2.84
N ARG A 127 -10.14 5.57 -2.76
CA ARG A 127 -8.76 5.44 -2.30
C ARG A 127 -8.62 6.13 -0.95
N ILE A 128 -7.96 5.47 -0.01
CA ILE A 128 -7.77 5.93 1.36
C ILE A 128 -6.28 6.02 1.62
N GLU A 129 -5.81 7.16 2.13
CA GLU A 129 -4.40 7.43 2.41
C GLU A 129 -4.23 7.83 3.88
N VAL A 130 -3.30 7.15 4.59
CA VAL A 130 -3.01 7.44 6.00
C VAL A 130 -1.50 7.33 6.29
N LEU A 131 -1.07 7.92 7.42
CA LEU A 131 0.33 7.84 7.91
C LEU A 131 0.46 7.12 9.26
N GLY A 132 -0.68 6.88 9.95
CA GLY A 132 -0.70 6.23 11.26
C GLY A 132 -1.98 6.58 12.00
N THR A 133 -3.02 5.79 11.81
CA THR A 133 -4.41 6.10 12.17
C THR A 133 -5.14 4.82 12.57
N ALA A 134 -6.15 4.96 13.43
CA ALA A 134 -7.09 3.90 13.74
C ALA A 134 -8.48 4.30 13.19
N PHE A 135 -9.06 3.47 12.35
CA PHE A 135 -10.33 3.77 11.67
C PHE A 135 -10.99 2.49 11.13
N ASN A 136 -12.30 2.53 10.93
CA ASN A 136 -12.99 1.48 10.22
C ASN A 136 -13.34 1.89 8.79
N VAL A 137 -13.44 0.88 7.91
CA VAL A 137 -13.89 1.03 6.53
C VAL A 137 -14.93 -0.02 6.25
N ARG A 138 -16.07 0.38 5.65
CA ARG A 138 -17.07 -0.48 5.03
C ARG A 138 -17.17 -0.13 3.56
N SER A 139 -16.88 -1.07 2.70
CA SER A 139 -16.92 -0.89 1.25
C SER A 139 -17.45 -2.17 0.59
N HIS A 140 -18.76 -2.25 0.43
CA HIS A 140 -19.42 -3.39 -0.19
C HIS A 140 -19.70 -3.15 -1.69
N GLU A 141 -20.08 -4.20 -2.39
CA GLU A 141 -20.33 -4.17 -3.85
C GLU A 141 -21.54 -3.30 -4.24
N ASP A 142 -22.49 -3.09 -3.31
CA ASP A 142 -23.70 -2.29 -3.49
C ASP A 142 -23.46 -0.77 -3.54
N ASP A 143 -22.19 -0.35 -3.73
CA ASP A 143 -21.78 1.05 -3.72
C ASP A 143 -21.86 1.75 -2.36
N SER A 144 -22.17 1.04 -1.29
CA SER A 144 -22.14 1.61 0.05
C SER A 144 -20.68 1.77 0.51
N PHE A 145 -20.32 3.00 0.87
CA PHE A 145 -19.03 3.31 1.47
C PHE A 145 -19.25 4.13 2.72
N ARG A 146 -18.62 3.70 3.81
CA ARG A 146 -18.54 4.43 5.08
C ARG A 146 -17.15 4.26 5.67
N LEU A 147 -16.58 5.33 6.18
CA LEU A 147 -15.34 5.33 6.94
C LEU A 147 -15.50 6.22 8.16
N SER A 148 -15.19 5.70 9.36
CA SER A 148 -15.20 6.45 10.61
C SER A 148 -13.81 6.41 11.24
N VAL A 149 -13.33 7.56 11.73
CA VAL A 149 -11.96 7.70 12.27
C VAL A 149 -11.99 7.73 13.80
N GLN A 150 -11.31 6.75 14.43
CA GLN A 150 -11.11 6.70 15.87
C GLN A 150 -9.95 7.60 16.33
N ARG A 151 -8.80 7.53 15.63
CA ARG A 151 -7.57 8.25 15.97
C ARG A 151 -6.83 8.68 14.71
N GLY A 152 -6.32 9.91 14.71
CA GLY A 152 -5.52 10.45 13.61
C GLY A 152 -6.33 11.12 12.54
N ARG A 153 -5.85 11.05 11.29
CA ARG A 153 -6.49 11.69 10.13
C ARG A 153 -6.38 10.78 8.90
N VAL A 154 -7.43 10.77 8.09
CA VAL A 154 -7.55 9.95 6.89
C VAL A 154 -7.89 10.85 5.72
N LYS A 155 -7.15 10.73 4.62
CA LYS A 155 -7.53 11.33 3.34
C LYS A 155 -8.29 10.31 2.50
N VAL A 156 -9.51 10.66 2.10
CA VAL A 156 -10.40 9.83 1.30
C VAL A 156 -10.61 10.49 -0.05
N SER A 157 -10.36 9.78 -1.13
CA SER A 157 -10.46 10.30 -2.50
C SER A 157 -11.30 9.38 -3.38
N LEU A 158 -12.19 9.96 -4.18
CA LEU A 158 -12.91 9.21 -5.22
C LEU A 158 -11.95 8.87 -6.37
N LYS A 159 -11.97 7.62 -6.83
CA LYS A 159 -11.20 7.19 -8.01
C LYS A 159 -11.70 7.84 -9.30
N GLN A 160 -12.99 8.18 -9.35
CA GLN A 160 -13.61 8.88 -10.45
C GLN A 160 -14.21 10.19 -9.96
N GLY A 161 -13.89 11.32 -10.58
CA GLY A 161 -14.48 12.63 -10.28
C GLY A 161 -13.65 13.56 -9.40
N GLY A 162 -12.48 13.14 -8.91
CA GLY A 162 -11.47 14.03 -8.31
C GLY A 162 -11.81 14.63 -6.95
N GLN A 163 -12.96 14.30 -6.31
CA GLN A 163 -13.28 14.76 -4.97
C GLN A 163 -12.37 14.08 -3.94
N SER A 164 -11.84 14.86 -3.01
CA SER A 164 -11.05 14.37 -1.88
C SER A 164 -11.47 15.10 -0.60
N VAL A 165 -11.58 14.36 0.51
CA VAL A 165 -11.96 14.88 1.83
C VAL A 165 -10.95 14.41 2.86
N LEU A 166 -10.60 15.29 3.80
CA LEU A 166 -9.83 14.95 4.99
C LEU A 166 -10.78 14.68 6.14
N VAL A 167 -10.68 13.49 6.74
CA VAL A 167 -11.54 13.02 7.84
C VAL A 167 -10.69 12.96 9.11
N ASN A 168 -11.10 13.66 10.16
CA ASN A 168 -10.40 13.71 11.44
C ASN A 168 -10.98 12.69 12.44
N ALA A 169 -10.28 12.45 13.55
CA ALA A 169 -10.82 11.64 14.64
C ALA A 169 -12.19 12.18 15.11
N GLY A 170 -13.15 11.28 15.30
CA GLY A 170 -14.54 11.59 15.64
C GLY A 170 -15.42 11.98 14.44
N GLU A 171 -14.88 11.92 13.21
CA GLU A 171 -15.65 12.18 11.99
C GLU A 171 -15.86 10.89 11.19
N THR A 172 -16.95 10.91 10.42
CA THR A 172 -17.35 9.84 9.50
C THR A 172 -17.57 10.41 8.12
N VAL A 173 -17.08 9.73 7.09
CA VAL A 173 -17.39 10.04 5.69
C VAL A 173 -18.19 8.90 5.06
N THR A 174 -19.20 9.26 4.28
CA THR A 174 -20.04 8.33 3.50
C THR A 174 -20.05 8.72 2.03
N LEU A 175 -20.22 7.75 1.15
CA LEU A 175 -20.44 8.00 -0.27
C LEU A 175 -21.95 7.98 -0.57
N GLN A 176 -22.52 9.13 -0.92
CA GLN A 176 -23.93 9.27 -1.29
C GLN A 176 -24.04 10.03 -2.60
N ALA A 177 -24.84 9.51 -3.53
CA ALA A 177 -25.05 10.13 -4.86
C ALA A 177 -23.73 10.49 -5.58
N ARG A 178 -22.69 9.65 -5.46
CA ARG A 178 -21.33 9.86 -6.01
C ARG A 178 -20.58 11.05 -5.41
N GLN A 179 -20.94 11.47 -4.20
CA GLN A 179 -20.26 12.53 -3.46
C GLN A 179 -19.86 12.03 -2.07
N LEU A 180 -18.69 12.44 -1.60
CA LEU A 180 -18.23 12.21 -0.24
C LEU A 180 -18.89 13.25 0.68
N GLN A 181 -19.62 12.77 1.68
CA GLN A 181 -20.30 13.58 2.70
C GLN A 181 -19.68 13.33 4.05
N LEU A 182 -19.25 14.39 4.73
CA LEU A 182 -18.67 14.36 6.06
C LEU A 182 -19.75 14.60 7.13
N SER A 183 -19.68 13.86 8.23
CA SER A 183 -20.53 14.01 9.41
C SER A 183 -19.73 13.68 10.68
N GLU A 184 -20.25 14.03 11.84
CA GLU A 184 -19.72 13.56 13.11
C GLU A 184 -20.02 12.07 13.32
N THR A 185 -19.11 11.35 14.00
CA THR A 185 -19.33 9.94 14.39
C THR A 185 -20.36 9.91 15.53
N GLY A 186 -21.48 9.23 15.32
CA GLY A 186 -22.59 9.23 16.28
C GLY A 186 -22.32 8.41 17.56
N ASP A 187 -21.46 7.37 17.49
CA ASP A 187 -21.19 6.46 18.59
C ASP A 187 -19.68 6.16 18.72
N SER A 188 -19.11 6.53 19.85
CA SER A 188 -17.70 6.22 20.18
C SER A 188 -17.45 4.73 20.42
N ASP A 189 -18.50 3.96 20.74
CA ASP A 189 -18.41 2.53 21.00
C ASP A 189 -18.43 1.67 19.73
N GLU A 190 -18.65 2.29 18.58
CA GLU A 190 -18.66 1.57 17.29
C GLU A 190 -17.34 0.83 17.02
N PHE A 191 -16.21 1.30 17.56
CA PHE A 191 -14.91 0.66 17.37
C PHE A 191 -14.68 -0.55 18.29
N ARG A 192 -15.34 -0.62 19.45
CA ARG A 192 -15.16 -1.72 20.42
C ARG A 192 -15.64 -3.07 19.90
N GLN A 193 -16.57 -3.10 18.95
CA GLN A 193 -17.06 -4.34 18.37
C GLN A 193 -15.96 -5.13 17.65
N TYR A 194 -14.90 -4.46 17.14
CA TYR A 194 -13.84 -5.10 16.37
C TYR A 194 -12.83 -5.85 17.23
N THR A 195 -12.73 -5.52 18.54
CA THR A 195 -11.77 -6.14 19.47
C THR A 195 -12.39 -7.17 20.42
N LYS A 196 -13.72 -7.35 20.39
CA LYS A 196 -14.41 -8.27 21.32
C LYS A 196 -14.23 -9.75 20.96
N ASN A 197 -14.55 -10.10 19.73
CA ASN A 197 -14.52 -11.49 19.24
C ASN A 197 -13.50 -11.57 18.12
N ILE A 198 -12.27 -11.95 18.46
CA ILE A 198 -11.13 -11.91 17.55
C ILE A 198 -10.57 -13.32 17.35
N ARG A 199 -10.19 -13.61 16.12
CA ARG A 199 -9.59 -14.87 15.72
C ARG A 199 -8.28 -14.63 14.99
N PHE A 200 -7.26 -15.37 15.38
CA PHE A 200 -5.97 -15.45 14.70
C PHE A 200 -5.90 -16.75 13.91
N LYS A 201 -5.37 -16.72 12.70
CA LYS A 201 -5.22 -17.89 11.84
C LYS A 201 -3.78 -18.00 11.37
N ASP A 202 -3.07 -19.03 11.85
CA ASP A 202 -1.65 -19.29 11.51
C ASP A 202 -0.73 -18.08 11.80
N GLU A 203 -1.04 -17.31 12.88
CA GLU A 203 -0.28 -16.15 13.30
C GLU A 203 0.81 -16.50 14.30
N CYS A 204 1.93 -15.76 14.26
CA CYS A 204 3.01 -15.88 15.22
C CYS A 204 2.55 -15.46 16.62
N LEU A 205 3.02 -16.14 17.67
CA LEU A 205 2.69 -15.80 19.07
C LEU A 205 3.05 -14.35 19.39
N GLU A 206 4.16 -13.84 18.88
CA GLU A 206 4.57 -12.45 19.08
C GLU A 206 3.51 -11.45 18.61
N ASP A 207 2.92 -11.68 17.42
CA ASP A 207 1.89 -10.83 16.84
C ASP A 207 0.59 -10.92 17.64
N ILE A 208 0.20 -12.12 18.07
CA ILE A 208 -0.97 -12.32 18.94
C ILE A 208 -0.78 -11.57 20.26
N LEU A 209 0.38 -11.71 20.90
CA LEU A 209 0.67 -11.05 22.17
C LEU A 209 0.70 -9.52 22.04
N ARG A 210 1.19 -8.99 20.91
CA ARG A 210 1.17 -7.55 20.63
C ARG A 210 -0.26 -7.01 20.60
N VAL A 211 -1.16 -7.68 19.89
CA VAL A 211 -2.58 -7.29 19.77
C VAL A 211 -3.27 -7.38 21.13
N VAL A 212 -3.14 -8.50 21.82
CA VAL A 212 -3.80 -8.73 23.12
C VAL A 212 -3.31 -7.76 24.19
N ASN A 213 -2.00 -7.52 24.25
CA ASN A 213 -1.39 -6.60 25.21
C ASN A 213 -1.76 -5.13 24.97
N ALA A 214 -2.07 -4.75 23.73
CA ALA A 214 -2.54 -3.39 23.41
C ALA A 214 -3.90 -3.09 24.06
N GLU A 215 -4.76 -4.09 24.21
CA GLU A 215 -6.07 -3.97 24.87
C GLU A 215 -6.00 -4.11 26.41
N ALA A 216 -4.89 -4.61 26.94
CA ALA A 216 -4.71 -4.90 28.38
C ALA A 216 -3.46 -4.20 28.96
N PRO A 217 -3.47 -2.88 29.13
CA PRO A 217 -2.26 -2.13 29.53
C PRO A 217 -1.76 -2.44 30.96
N THR A 218 -2.61 -2.99 31.83
CA THR A 218 -2.29 -3.24 33.24
C THR A 218 -1.69 -4.63 33.49
N LEU A 219 -1.83 -5.58 32.59
CA LEU A 219 -1.32 -6.93 32.72
C LEU A 219 -0.83 -7.42 31.36
N GLN A 220 0.48 -7.62 31.23
CA GLN A 220 1.13 -7.96 29.97
C GLN A 220 1.45 -9.46 29.91
N ILE A 221 1.18 -10.09 28.78
CA ILE A 221 1.54 -11.48 28.50
C ILE A 221 2.86 -11.50 27.74
N GLN A 222 3.83 -12.28 28.19
CA GLN A 222 5.17 -12.36 27.57
C GLN A 222 5.60 -13.81 27.39
N ALA A 223 6.21 -14.14 26.26
CA ALA A 223 6.87 -15.42 26.06
C ALA A 223 8.27 -15.40 26.69
N ALA A 224 8.65 -16.47 27.37
CA ALA A 224 9.96 -16.59 28.02
C ALA A 224 11.14 -16.66 27.05
N SER A 225 10.90 -16.95 25.77
CA SER A 225 11.96 -17.05 24.77
C SER A 225 11.51 -16.59 23.39
N SER A 226 12.48 -16.14 22.58
CA SER A 226 12.23 -15.76 21.17
C SER A 226 11.82 -16.92 20.29
N VAL A 227 12.12 -18.15 20.67
CA VAL A 227 11.69 -19.35 19.95
C VAL A 227 10.17 -19.52 20.10
N LEU A 228 9.63 -19.29 21.29
CA LEU A 228 8.19 -19.30 21.52
C LEU A 228 7.46 -18.23 20.73
N ASN A 229 8.03 -17.03 20.60
CA ASN A 229 7.44 -15.94 19.83
C ASN A 229 7.16 -16.29 18.38
N ARG A 230 7.98 -17.16 17.77
CA ARG A 230 7.83 -17.60 16.37
C ARG A 230 6.85 -18.77 16.19
N ARG A 231 6.35 -19.36 17.27
CA ARG A 231 5.37 -20.46 17.17
C ARG A 231 4.06 -19.90 16.63
N LYS A 232 3.54 -20.54 15.61
CA LYS A 232 2.28 -20.16 15.00
C LYS A 232 1.12 -20.92 15.64
N LEU A 233 -0.01 -20.21 15.79
CA LEU A 233 -1.23 -20.86 16.24
C LEU A 233 -2.46 -20.24 15.61
N THR A 234 -3.54 -21.02 15.60
CA THR A 234 -4.89 -20.58 15.27
C THR A 234 -5.69 -20.60 16.55
N ILE A 235 -6.21 -19.45 16.98
CA ILE A 235 -6.92 -19.31 18.25
C ILE A 235 -8.00 -18.22 18.15
N GLU A 236 -9.06 -18.36 18.91
CA GLU A 236 -10.16 -17.40 19.01
C GLU A 236 -10.37 -16.94 20.44
N PHE A 237 -10.64 -15.66 20.65
CA PHE A 237 -10.90 -15.03 21.94
C PHE A 237 -12.25 -14.30 21.89
N GLU A 238 -13.08 -14.54 22.91
CA GLU A 238 -14.40 -13.94 23.05
C GLU A 238 -14.46 -12.99 24.25
N ASN A 239 -13.92 -11.80 24.12
CA ASN A 239 -13.86 -10.80 25.22
C ASN A 239 -13.24 -11.36 26.51
N ASN A 240 -12.20 -12.19 26.37
CA ASN A 240 -11.54 -12.87 27.47
C ASN A 240 -10.66 -11.90 28.30
N SER A 241 -10.50 -12.17 29.60
CA SER A 241 -9.50 -11.46 30.40
C SER A 241 -8.08 -11.85 29.97
N PRO A 242 -7.07 -11.01 30.21
CA PRO A 242 -5.68 -11.35 29.89
C PRO A 242 -5.21 -12.67 30.52
N GLU A 243 -5.67 -12.99 31.71
CA GLU A 243 -5.38 -14.26 32.39
C GLU A 243 -5.95 -15.45 31.61
N THR A 244 -7.22 -15.36 31.20
CA THR A 244 -7.88 -16.40 30.39
C THR A 244 -7.20 -16.54 29.03
N VAL A 245 -6.82 -15.43 28.40
CA VAL A 245 -6.07 -15.45 27.12
C VAL A 245 -4.74 -16.19 27.28
N ALA A 246 -3.98 -15.90 28.35
CA ALA A 246 -2.71 -16.58 28.64
C ALA A 246 -2.90 -18.07 28.86
N GLU A 247 -3.94 -18.48 29.61
CA GLU A 247 -4.28 -19.90 29.84
C GLU A 247 -4.64 -20.61 28.54
N LEU A 248 -5.47 -20.00 27.68
CA LEU A 248 -5.84 -20.58 26.38
C LEU A 248 -4.61 -20.78 25.48
N ILE A 249 -3.70 -19.81 25.44
CA ILE A 249 -2.45 -19.92 24.68
C ILE A 249 -1.58 -21.03 25.27
N CYS A 250 -1.45 -21.12 26.62
CA CYS A 250 -0.70 -22.17 27.27
C CYS A 250 -1.25 -23.56 26.96
N TRP A 251 -2.56 -23.74 26.95
CA TRP A 251 -3.20 -25.00 26.55
C TRP A 251 -2.94 -25.34 25.08
N ALA A 252 -3.12 -24.36 24.17
CA ALA A 252 -2.92 -24.58 22.75
C ALA A 252 -1.48 -24.97 22.39
N LEU A 253 -0.49 -24.41 23.09
CA LEU A 253 0.93 -24.62 22.83
C LEU A 253 1.62 -25.59 23.80
N SER A 254 0.88 -26.18 24.78
CA SER A 254 1.41 -27.05 25.85
C SER A 254 2.50 -26.35 26.68
N LEU A 255 2.24 -25.10 27.07
CA LEU A 255 3.13 -24.27 27.87
C LEU A 255 2.66 -24.17 29.32
N LYS A 256 3.54 -23.70 30.21
CA LYS A 256 3.24 -23.29 31.58
C LYS A 256 3.01 -21.79 31.60
N CYS A 257 2.04 -21.37 32.41
CA CYS A 257 1.78 -19.97 32.69
C CYS A 257 2.17 -19.65 34.14
N SER A 258 3.04 -18.65 34.33
CA SER A 258 3.40 -18.15 35.65
C SER A 258 3.17 -16.63 35.75
N ARG A 259 2.85 -16.14 36.93
CA ARG A 259 2.64 -14.71 37.18
C ARG A 259 3.84 -14.09 37.85
N GLU A 260 4.38 -13.03 37.30
CA GLU A 260 5.48 -12.24 37.87
C GLU A 260 5.05 -10.76 37.94
N GLY A 261 4.43 -10.37 39.04
CA GLY A 261 3.90 -9.02 39.25
C GLY A 261 2.77 -8.69 38.26
N ASP A 262 2.99 -7.75 37.37
CA ASP A 262 2.10 -7.31 36.28
C ASP A 262 2.30 -8.05 34.94
N LYS A 263 3.06 -9.16 34.97
CA LYS A 263 3.36 -9.97 33.80
C LYS A 263 2.89 -11.41 33.97
N LEU A 264 2.36 -11.98 32.90
CA LEU A 264 2.09 -13.39 32.71
C LEU A 264 3.14 -13.97 31.76
N ILE A 265 3.97 -14.88 32.26
CA ILE A 265 5.09 -15.46 31.54
C ILE A 265 4.69 -16.84 31.01
N LEU A 266 4.79 -17.02 29.69
CA LEU A 266 4.55 -18.27 29.00
C LEU A 266 5.89 -19.00 28.82
N SER A 267 6.04 -20.20 29.39
CA SER A 267 7.29 -20.99 29.35
C SER A 267 7.01 -22.46 29.00
N GLU A 268 8.04 -23.18 28.57
CA GLU A 268 7.99 -24.66 28.30
C GLU A 268 7.91 -25.49 29.57
#